data_98d4f010a4ca3d2d1c4311d36e89a5a6
#
_entry.id   98d4f010a4ca3d2d1c4311d36e89a5a6
#
_cell.length_a   1.000
_cell.length_b   1.000
_cell.length_c   1.000
_cell.angle_alpha   90.00
_cell.angle_beta   90.00
_cell.angle_gamma   90.00
#
_symmetry.space_group_name_H-M   'P 1'
#
loop_
_entity.id
_entity.type
_entity.pdbx_description
1 polymer ?
#
loop_
_entity_poly.entity_id
_entity_poly.type
_entity_poly.pdbx_seq_one_letter_code
_entity_poly.pdbx_strand_id
1 'polypeptide(L)'
;MIQNEKIGAAIAAIVALALGSIAIYSQTISSESVPADDEITLHIQLDTEEDVGLLIYDYCANGHEYSGGISNADRSLLKRNEELIVVWNQQALNNPSDTVDLSIQFRIITEYVDPNYENIYPEEITRYLDSVSWDAHLGESYFITITGDQTNGYTAALTQ
;
A
#
# COMPACT_ATOMS: atom_id res chain seq x y z
N MET A 1 3.03 14.75 39.66
CA MET A 1 4.01 13.94 38.93
C MET A 1 3.27 13.30 37.76
N ILE A 2 3.31 13.95 36.59
CA ILE A 2 2.52 13.58 35.42
C ILE A 2 3.46 12.78 34.51
N GLN A 3 3.16 11.51 34.32
CA GLN A 3 3.86 10.65 33.39
C GLN A 3 3.42 11.00 31.95
N ASN A 4 4.35 11.51 31.16
CA ASN A 4 4.17 11.69 29.73
C ASN A 4 4.37 10.33 29.06
N GLU A 5 3.29 9.70 28.66
CA GLU A 5 3.33 8.60 27.69
C GLU A 5 3.73 9.18 26.32
N LYS A 6 4.89 8.79 25.88
CA LYS A 6 5.35 9.08 24.51
C LYS A 6 4.61 8.14 23.56
N ILE A 7 3.61 8.68 22.89
CA ILE A 7 3.01 8.02 21.73
C ILE A 7 4.03 8.13 20.60
N GLY A 8 4.68 7.02 20.31
CA GLY A 8 5.53 6.89 19.13
C GLY A 8 4.67 6.83 17.89
N ALA A 9 4.56 7.95 17.18
CA ALA A 9 3.96 7.95 15.85
C ALA A 9 4.95 7.33 14.87
N ALA A 10 4.65 6.14 14.36
CA ALA A 10 5.32 5.61 13.19
C ALA A 10 4.83 6.40 11.96
N ILE A 11 5.71 7.18 11.36
CA ILE A 11 5.42 7.92 10.14
C ILE A 11 5.92 7.05 8.99
N ALA A 12 5.04 6.46 8.21
CA ALA A 12 5.41 5.83 6.97
C ALA A 12 5.67 6.91 5.92
N ALA A 13 6.85 6.92 5.34
CA ALA A 13 7.21 7.84 4.28
C ALA A 13 7.03 7.16 2.93
N ILE A 14 6.38 7.87 2.04
CA ILE A 14 6.11 7.41 0.69
C ILE A 14 7.11 8.03 -0.26
N VAL A 15 7.74 7.19 -1.04
CA VAL A 15 8.58 7.62 -2.16
C VAL A 15 7.74 7.54 -3.44
N ALA A 16 7.31 8.70 -3.92
CA ALA A 16 6.70 8.82 -5.23
C ALA A 16 7.78 8.97 -6.28
N LEU A 17 7.88 8.03 -7.22
CA LEU A 17 8.64 8.19 -8.45
C LEU A 17 7.77 8.82 -9.52
N ALA A 18 8.31 9.90 -10.04
CA ALA A 18 7.72 10.89 -10.91
C ALA A 18 6.92 10.33 -12.10
N LEU A 19 5.69 10.72 -12.16
CA LEU A 19 4.91 11.37 -13.22
C LEU A 19 3.42 11.28 -12.84
N GLY A 20 3.03 12.13 -11.91
CA GLY A 20 1.63 12.23 -11.46
C GLY A 20 1.55 12.41 -9.95
N SER A 21 1.01 13.50 -9.54
CA SER A 21 0.88 13.91 -8.13
C SER A 21 0.14 12.85 -7.32
N ILE A 22 0.84 12.17 -6.40
CA ILE A 22 0.23 11.23 -5.48
C ILE A 22 0.34 11.83 -4.08
N ALA A 23 -0.80 12.12 -3.46
CA ALA A 23 -0.86 12.40 -2.04
C ALA A 23 -1.12 11.08 -1.32
N ILE A 24 -0.15 10.62 -0.56
CA ILE A 24 -0.29 9.43 0.25
C ILE A 24 -0.13 9.82 1.71
N TYR A 25 -1.14 9.54 2.50
CA TYR A 25 -1.10 9.66 3.95
C TYR A 25 -1.16 8.27 4.55
N SER A 26 -0.06 7.85 5.19
CA SER A 26 -0.11 6.70 6.07
C SER A 26 -0.39 7.22 7.48
N GLN A 27 -1.58 6.98 7.98
CA GLN A 27 -1.91 7.13 9.39
C GLN A 27 -2.36 5.80 9.94
N THR A 28 -1.62 5.28 10.89
CA THR A 28 -2.09 4.26 11.81
C THR A 28 -3.15 4.88 12.71
N ILE A 29 -4.40 4.78 12.31
CA ILE A 29 -5.53 5.09 13.18
C ILE A 29 -6.50 3.92 13.05
N SER A 30 -6.58 3.12 14.10
CA SER A 30 -7.69 2.20 14.30
C SER A 30 -8.95 3.03 14.61
N SER A 31 -9.59 3.52 13.58
CA SER A 31 -10.98 3.96 13.56
C SER A 31 -11.43 3.75 12.12
N GLU A 32 -12.57 3.14 11.93
CA GLU A 32 -13.25 3.06 10.64
C GLU A 32 -13.39 4.48 10.09
N SER A 33 -12.39 4.94 9.34
CA SER A 33 -12.50 6.19 8.61
C SER A 33 -13.35 5.90 7.38
N VAL A 34 -14.58 6.37 7.41
CA VAL A 34 -15.42 6.38 6.21
C VAL A 34 -14.71 7.25 5.17
N PRO A 35 -14.42 6.71 3.97
CA PRO A 35 -13.78 7.50 2.92
C PRO A 35 -14.64 8.72 2.57
N ALA A 36 -14.01 9.79 2.10
CA ALA A 36 -14.76 10.91 1.54
C ALA A 36 -15.49 10.47 0.26
N ASP A 37 -16.58 11.14 -0.10
CA ASP A 37 -17.42 10.77 -1.24
C ASP A 37 -16.65 10.74 -2.59
N ASP A 38 -15.50 11.40 -2.66
CA ASP A 38 -14.63 11.47 -3.84
C ASP A 38 -13.34 10.65 -3.71
N GLU A 39 -13.27 9.76 -2.73
CA GLU A 39 -12.10 8.92 -2.44
C GLU A 39 -12.43 7.42 -2.53
N ILE A 40 -11.42 6.64 -2.88
CA ILE A 40 -11.37 5.19 -2.72
C ILE A 40 -10.30 4.88 -1.69
N THR A 41 -10.63 4.14 -0.66
CA THR A 41 -9.67 3.69 0.36
C THR A 41 -9.37 2.21 0.19
N LEU A 42 -8.10 1.87 0.04
CA LEU A 42 -7.63 0.50 0.02
C LEU A 42 -6.91 0.18 1.33
N HIS A 43 -7.43 -0.80 2.04
CA HIS A 43 -6.82 -1.40 3.22
C HIS A 43 -6.04 -2.65 2.79
N ILE A 44 -4.75 -2.69 3.10
CA ILE A 44 -3.87 -3.81 2.79
C ILE A 44 -3.43 -4.44 4.10
N GLN A 45 -3.92 -5.62 4.38
CA GLN A 45 -3.54 -6.39 5.56
C GLN A 45 -2.35 -7.27 5.23
N LEU A 46 -1.23 -7.08 5.94
CA LEU A 46 -0.07 -7.97 5.87
C LEU A 46 -0.27 -9.15 6.83
N ASP A 47 -0.82 -10.25 6.34
CA ASP A 47 -0.94 -11.53 7.08
C ASP A 47 0.17 -12.49 6.61
N THR A 48 1.41 -11.99 6.63
CA THR A 48 2.61 -12.68 6.18
C THR A 48 3.29 -13.42 7.33
N GLU A 49 4.13 -14.41 7.02
CA GLU A 49 4.86 -15.16 8.05
C GLU A 49 6.05 -14.37 8.62
N GLU A 50 6.57 -13.39 7.86
CA GLU A 50 7.67 -12.53 8.27
C GLU A 50 7.40 -11.05 8.00
N ASP A 51 8.21 -10.19 8.62
CA ASP A 51 8.23 -8.75 8.33
C ASP A 51 8.86 -8.52 6.94
N VAL A 52 8.43 -7.50 6.19
CA VAL A 52 8.89 -7.21 4.84
C VAL A 52 9.50 -5.81 4.73
N GLY A 53 10.47 -5.62 3.82
CA GLY A 53 11.19 -4.35 3.71
C GLY A 53 10.37 -3.24 3.07
N LEU A 54 9.70 -3.55 1.97
CA LEU A 54 8.95 -2.57 1.17
C LEU A 54 7.82 -3.28 0.43
N LEU A 55 6.65 -2.68 0.41
CA LEU A 55 5.55 -3.07 -0.46
C LEU A 55 5.45 -2.07 -1.61
N ILE A 56 5.68 -2.53 -2.83
CA ILE A 56 5.46 -1.76 -4.06
C ILE A 56 4.14 -2.21 -4.66
N TYR A 57 3.37 -1.28 -5.22
CA TYR A 57 2.14 -1.59 -5.93
C TYR A 57 2.09 -0.83 -7.25
N ASP A 58 1.92 -1.58 -8.32
CA ASP A 58 1.65 -1.04 -9.65
C ASP A 58 0.16 -1.22 -9.91
N TYR A 59 -0.54 -0.16 -10.31
CA TYR A 59 -1.98 -0.24 -10.53
C TYR A 59 -2.41 0.44 -11.82
N CYS A 60 -3.46 -0.10 -12.40
CA CYS A 60 -4.12 0.46 -13.56
C CYS A 60 -5.53 0.91 -13.14
N ALA A 61 -5.86 2.17 -13.42
CA ALA A 61 -7.17 2.74 -13.21
C ALA A 61 -7.72 3.22 -14.55
N ASN A 62 -8.82 2.61 -15.03
CA ASN A 62 -9.44 2.93 -16.31
C ASN A 62 -8.43 2.95 -17.50
N GLY A 63 -7.45 2.03 -17.49
CA GLY A 63 -6.43 1.92 -18.54
C GLY A 63 -5.22 2.86 -18.38
N HIS A 64 -5.13 3.63 -17.30
CA HIS A 64 -3.97 4.46 -16.96
C HIS A 64 -3.13 3.75 -15.90
N GLU A 65 -1.81 3.65 -16.13
CA GLU A 65 -0.87 2.97 -15.26
C GLU A 65 -0.24 3.94 -14.24
N TYR A 66 -0.11 3.48 -13.01
CA TYR A 66 0.46 4.20 -11.89
C TYR A 66 1.31 3.25 -11.04
N SER A 67 2.20 3.80 -10.21
CA SER A 67 3.01 3.04 -9.28
C SER A 67 3.16 3.77 -7.96
N GLY A 68 3.23 3.02 -6.88
CA GLY A 68 3.48 3.53 -5.54
C GLY A 68 4.24 2.52 -4.67
N GLY A 69 4.63 2.95 -3.48
CA GLY A 69 5.32 2.07 -2.53
C GLY A 69 5.11 2.53 -1.09
N ILE A 70 5.15 1.57 -0.18
CA ILE A 70 4.98 1.78 1.25
C ILE A 70 6.18 1.18 1.99
N SER A 71 6.85 2.01 2.79
CA SER A 71 7.94 1.62 3.68
C SER A 71 7.92 2.49 4.93
N ASN A 72 8.56 2.03 6.00
CA ASN A 72 8.76 2.86 7.19
C ASN A 72 9.80 3.96 6.94
N ALA A 73 9.54 5.16 7.45
CA ALA A 73 10.42 6.32 7.30
C ALA A 73 11.80 6.11 7.95
N ASP A 74 11.86 5.31 9.00
CA ASP A 74 13.08 4.94 9.70
C ASP A 74 13.81 3.75 9.06
N ARG A 75 13.28 3.23 7.92
CA ARG A 75 13.80 2.08 7.19
C ARG A 75 13.71 0.75 7.94
N SER A 76 12.93 0.69 9.02
CA SER A 76 12.57 -0.57 9.63
C SER A 76 11.63 -1.36 8.72
N LEU A 77 11.57 -2.67 8.92
CA LEU A 77 10.67 -3.53 8.18
C LEU A 77 9.21 -3.23 8.54
N LEU A 78 8.32 -3.30 7.55
CA LEU A 78 6.87 -3.36 7.74
C LEU A 78 6.55 -4.63 8.51
N LYS A 79 5.73 -4.51 9.54
CA LYS A 79 5.45 -5.64 10.44
C LYS A 79 4.38 -6.55 9.85
N ARG A 80 4.60 -7.86 10.00
CA ARG A 80 3.52 -8.83 9.79
C ARG A 80 2.33 -8.47 10.68
N ASN A 81 1.13 -8.73 10.23
CA ASN A 81 -0.14 -8.32 10.84
C ASN A 81 -0.37 -6.79 10.88
N GLU A 82 0.41 -6.01 10.12
CA GLU A 82 0.18 -4.59 9.97
C GLU A 82 -0.87 -4.32 8.88
N GLU A 83 -1.72 -3.35 9.14
CA GLU A 83 -2.62 -2.80 8.13
C GLU A 83 -1.99 -1.55 7.51
N LEU A 84 -1.95 -1.51 6.19
CA LEU A 84 -1.47 -0.39 5.40
C LEU A 84 -2.65 0.22 4.64
N ILE A 85 -2.69 1.56 4.54
CA ILE A 85 -3.82 2.25 3.91
C ILE A 85 -3.32 3.08 2.74
N VAL A 86 -3.97 2.92 1.59
CA VAL A 86 -3.78 3.73 0.39
C VAL A 86 -5.08 4.43 0.08
N VAL A 87 -5.03 5.75 -0.17
CA VAL A 87 -6.21 6.54 -0.52
C VAL A 87 -5.98 7.16 -1.90
N TRP A 88 -6.94 6.99 -2.79
CA TRP A 88 -6.98 7.64 -4.09
C TRP A 88 -8.20 8.53 -4.17
N ASN A 89 -8.01 9.79 -4.51
CA ASN A 89 -9.12 10.68 -4.83
C ASN A 89 -9.41 10.68 -6.33
N GLN A 90 -10.58 11.15 -6.70
CA GLN A 90 -11.06 11.22 -8.08
C GLN A 90 -10.08 11.95 -9.01
N GLN A 91 -9.44 13.01 -8.51
CA GLN A 91 -8.46 13.77 -9.29
C GLN A 91 -7.17 12.98 -9.54
N ALA A 92 -6.67 12.25 -8.53
CA ALA A 92 -5.47 11.41 -8.66
C ALA A 92 -5.66 10.28 -9.66
N LEU A 93 -6.89 9.73 -9.74
CA LEU A 93 -7.25 8.68 -10.69
C LEU A 93 -7.60 9.22 -12.08
N ASN A 94 -7.60 10.54 -12.26
CA ASN A 94 -8.03 11.19 -13.51
C ASN A 94 -9.37 10.65 -14.03
N ASN A 95 -10.28 10.36 -13.10
CA ASN A 95 -11.53 9.67 -13.38
C ASN A 95 -12.74 10.62 -13.25
N PRO A 96 -13.53 10.83 -14.33
CA PRO A 96 -14.75 11.63 -14.24
C PRO A 96 -15.98 10.85 -13.75
N SER A 97 -15.85 9.54 -13.52
CA SER A 97 -16.93 8.62 -13.15
C SER A 97 -16.88 8.26 -11.68
N ASP A 98 -18.01 7.87 -11.11
CA ASP A 98 -18.09 7.33 -9.74
C ASP A 98 -17.57 5.88 -9.66
N THR A 99 -17.34 5.21 -10.80
CA THR A 99 -16.82 3.85 -10.90
C THR A 99 -15.47 3.84 -11.60
N VAL A 100 -14.54 3.05 -11.07
CA VAL A 100 -13.17 2.89 -11.57
C VAL A 100 -12.90 1.41 -11.79
N ASP A 101 -12.50 1.03 -13.01
CA ASP A 101 -11.93 -0.30 -13.28
C ASP A 101 -10.49 -0.30 -12.73
N LEU A 102 -10.28 -0.98 -11.61
CA LEU A 102 -9.01 -1.08 -10.91
C LEU A 102 -8.39 -2.46 -11.07
N SER A 103 -7.10 -2.47 -11.39
CA SER A 103 -6.24 -3.65 -11.30
C SER A 103 -4.96 -3.27 -10.56
N ILE A 104 -4.54 -4.05 -9.59
CA ILE A 104 -3.35 -3.82 -8.79
C ILE A 104 -2.46 -5.06 -8.74
N GLN A 105 -1.16 -4.87 -8.91
CA GLN A 105 -0.15 -5.90 -8.76
C GLN A 105 0.85 -5.46 -7.70
N PHE A 106 1.10 -6.33 -6.72
CA PHE A 106 2.08 -6.07 -5.66
C PHE A 106 3.43 -6.68 -5.97
N ARG A 107 4.47 -6.00 -5.49
CA ARG A 107 5.83 -6.52 -5.37
C ARG A 107 6.29 -6.33 -3.93
N ILE A 108 6.82 -7.38 -3.34
CA ILE A 108 7.38 -7.37 -1.99
C ILE A 108 8.90 -7.41 -2.09
N ILE A 109 9.56 -6.48 -1.41
CA ILE A 109 10.99 -6.53 -1.14
C ILE A 109 11.16 -7.08 0.27
N THR A 110 11.77 -8.26 0.40
CA THR A 110 11.68 -9.04 1.64
C THR A 110 12.64 -8.59 2.74
N GLU A 111 13.80 -8.01 2.41
CA GLU A 111 14.87 -7.90 3.38
C GLU A 111 15.18 -6.46 3.83
N TYR A 112 15.13 -5.47 2.94
CA TYR A 112 15.53 -4.11 3.28
C TYR A 112 14.82 -3.05 2.42
N VAL A 113 14.91 -1.80 2.88
CA VAL A 113 14.52 -0.62 2.10
C VAL A 113 15.80 -0.01 1.50
N ASP A 114 15.78 0.27 0.20
CA ASP A 114 16.91 0.90 -0.50
C ASP A 114 17.27 2.23 0.17
N PRO A 115 18.50 2.37 0.72
CA PRO A 115 18.92 3.58 1.42
C PRO A 115 19.07 4.80 0.50
N ASN A 116 19.21 4.59 -0.80
CA ASN A 116 19.38 5.66 -1.79
C ASN A 116 18.04 6.01 -2.48
N TYR A 117 16.98 5.24 -2.24
CA TYR A 117 15.67 5.40 -2.91
C TYR A 117 15.76 5.33 -4.44
N GLU A 118 16.69 4.57 -4.97
CA GLU A 118 16.82 4.33 -6.41
C GLU A 118 15.81 3.29 -6.90
N ASN A 119 15.14 2.59 -5.96
CA ASN A 119 14.17 1.51 -6.20
C ASN A 119 14.70 0.39 -7.11
N ILE A 120 15.97 0.12 -6.98
CA ILE A 120 16.68 -0.96 -7.68
C ILE A 120 16.98 -2.04 -6.67
N TYR A 121 16.25 -3.15 -6.73
CA TYR A 121 16.40 -4.26 -5.81
C TYR A 121 16.86 -5.52 -6.52
N PRO A 122 17.70 -6.34 -5.89
CA PRO A 122 18.06 -7.65 -6.42
C PRO A 122 16.82 -8.54 -6.60
N GLU A 123 16.81 -9.34 -7.66
CA GLU A 123 15.70 -10.24 -7.98
C GLU A 123 15.49 -11.28 -6.86
N GLU A 124 16.56 -11.68 -6.18
CA GLU A 124 16.54 -12.67 -5.10
C GLU A 124 15.67 -12.25 -3.90
N ILE A 125 15.55 -10.94 -3.66
CA ILE A 125 14.74 -10.38 -2.56
C ILE A 125 13.43 -9.77 -3.04
N THR A 126 13.14 -9.83 -4.33
CA THR A 126 11.91 -9.30 -4.92
C THR A 126 10.93 -10.44 -5.19
N ARG A 127 9.69 -10.28 -4.74
CA ARG A 127 8.60 -11.21 -4.96
C ARG A 127 7.45 -10.50 -5.64
N TYR A 128 7.05 -11.02 -6.80
CA TYR A 128 5.90 -10.54 -7.56
C TYR A 128 4.68 -11.35 -7.20
N LEU A 129 3.55 -10.68 -6.98
CA LEU A 129 2.27 -11.31 -6.72
C LEU A 129 1.40 -11.26 -7.98
N ASP A 130 0.38 -12.10 -8.02
CA ASP A 130 -0.63 -12.03 -9.08
C ASP A 130 -1.46 -10.75 -8.94
N SER A 131 -1.97 -10.26 -10.07
CA SER A 131 -2.81 -9.07 -10.09
C SER A 131 -4.19 -9.36 -9.50
N VAL A 132 -4.72 -8.39 -8.77
CA VAL A 132 -6.09 -8.37 -8.27
C VAL A 132 -6.86 -7.27 -9.01
N SER A 133 -8.07 -7.58 -9.52
CA SER A 133 -8.87 -6.62 -10.29
C SER A 133 -10.31 -6.59 -9.78
N TRP A 134 -10.90 -5.39 -9.75
CA TRP A 134 -12.30 -5.18 -9.36
C TRP A 134 -12.83 -3.84 -9.88
N ASP A 135 -14.13 -3.70 -9.91
CA ASP A 135 -14.79 -2.40 -10.13
C ASP A 135 -14.91 -1.69 -8.78
N ALA A 136 -14.21 -0.57 -8.64
CA ALA A 136 -14.22 0.24 -7.44
C ALA A 136 -15.17 1.43 -7.58
N HIS A 137 -15.78 1.85 -6.47
CA HIS A 137 -16.66 3.01 -6.40
C HIS A 137 -16.07 4.08 -5.50
N LEU A 138 -16.22 5.35 -5.90
CA LEU A 138 -15.88 6.47 -5.02
C LEU A 138 -16.74 6.43 -3.75
N GLY A 139 -16.17 6.82 -2.63
CA GLY A 139 -16.80 6.75 -1.31
C GLY A 139 -16.74 5.37 -0.64
N GLU A 140 -16.06 4.38 -1.24
CA GLU A 140 -15.98 3.02 -0.71
C GLU A 140 -14.57 2.62 -0.26
N SER A 141 -14.53 1.68 0.69
CA SER A 141 -13.32 1.02 1.16
C SER A 141 -13.24 -0.40 0.62
N TYR A 142 -12.03 -0.80 0.25
CA TYR A 142 -11.70 -2.13 -0.23
C TYR A 142 -10.59 -2.74 0.60
N PHE A 143 -10.61 -4.06 0.73
CA PHE A 143 -9.67 -4.78 1.58
C PHE A 143 -8.94 -5.83 0.77
N ILE A 144 -7.61 -5.82 0.85
CA ILE A 144 -6.75 -6.84 0.28
C ILE A 144 -5.93 -7.45 1.41
N THR A 145 -5.91 -8.76 1.48
CA THR A 145 -5.01 -9.49 2.39
C THR A 145 -3.87 -10.08 1.60
N ILE A 146 -2.64 -9.82 2.05
CA ILE A 146 -1.41 -10.42 1.53
C ILE A 146 -0.97 -11.50 2.51
N THR A 147 -0.86 -12.74 2.03
CA THR A 147 -0.45 -13.91 2.80
C THR A 147 0.76 -14.57 2.17
N GLY A 148 1.44 -15.45 2.93
CA GLY A 148 2.56 -16.25 2.45
C GLY A 148 3.89 -15.84 3.05
N ASP A 149 4.96 -16.32 2.44
CA ASP A 149 6.34 -16.17 2.91
C ASP A 149 7.35 -16.07 1.75
N GLN A 150 8.58 -15.71 2.08
CA GLN A 150 9.67 -15.58 1.12
C GLN A 150 10.01 -16.88 0.39
N THR A 151 9.80 -18.03 1.03
CA THR A 151 10.17 -19.35 0.49
C THR A 151 9.13 -19.90 -0.46
N ASN A 152 7.85 -19.80 -0.07
CA ASN A 152 6.73 -20.37 -0.83
C ASN A 152 6.06 -19.36 -1.75
N GLY A 153 6.38 -18.07 -1.60
CA GLY A 153 5.78 -16.95 -2.31
C GLY A 153 4.63 -16.33 -1.54
N TYR A 154 4.21 -15.16 -2.03
CA TYR A 154 3.10 -14.41 -1.47
C TYR A 154 1.91 -14.39 -2.42
N THR A 155 0.74 -14.25 -1.86
CA THR A 155 -0.51 -14.07 -2.61
C THR A 155 -1.27 -12.87 -2.09
N ALA A 156 -1.97 -12.18 -2.97
CA ALA A 156 -2.87 -11.09 -2.63
C ALA A 156 -4.30 -11.47 -3.02
N ALA A 157 -5.25 -11.23 -2.14
CA ALA A 157 -6.66 -11.51 -2.40
C ALA A 157 -7.53 -10.36 -1.91
N LEU A 158 -8.50 -9.95 -2.76
CA LEU A 158 -9.56 -9.04 -2.34
C LEU A 158 -10.45 -9.78 -1.34
N THR A 159 -10.63 -9.16 -0.17
CA THR A 159 -11.49 -9.67 0.91
C THR A 159 -12.63 -8.67 1.12
N GLN A 160 -13.81 -9.19 1.39
CA GLN A 160 -15.01 -8.37 1.64
C GLN A 160 -15.12 -8.01 3.12
#